data_c702f385f8466ecf83a6f0371a4cc9e4
#
_entry.id   c702f385f8466ecf83a6f0371a4cc9e4
#
_cell.length_a   1.000
_cell.length_b   1.000
_cell.length_c   1.000
_cell.angle_alpha   90.00
_cell.angle_beta   90.00
_cell.angle_gamma   90.00
#
_symmetry.space_group_name_H-M   'P 1'
#
loop_
_entity.id
_entity.type
_entity.pdbx_description
1 polymer ?
#
loop_
_entity_poly.entity_id
_entity_poly.type
_entity_poly.pdbx_seq_one_letter_code
_entity_poly.pdbx_strand_id
1 'polypeptide(L)'
;MDANQQEFKNPFGMDEACENCPELCGPRERVVHGYGDVGGEFLVVGTRPTAAAEGNGVPFTGTGAGERVQSVFAELGFVRSSPDAVEPDVQNIFFTNLTRCRHPDREPTDREVDTCEPFLNAEIRMINPQIIVPVGCRPLRELAVEYMTRRPNSFDIDEEHATTIRGRGFELVPMKEPASMTDDEAAAFVEHMRENVLSRDYRQTKGRQNR
;
A
#
# COMPACT_ATOMS: atom_id res chain seq x y z
N MET A 1 -0.22 8.70 -19.06
CA MET A 1 0.95 9.01 -18.22
C MET A 1 1.96 7.93 -18.50
N ASP A 2 3.19 8.29 -18.79
CA ASP A 2 4.27 7.33 -18.97
C ASP A 2 5.02 7.24 -17.63
N ALA A 3 5.30 6.02 -17.16
CA ALA A 3 6.04 5.81 -15.93
C ALA A 3 7.52 6.12 -16.13
N ASN A 4 8.13 6.83 -15.18
CA ASN A 4 9.58 7.05 -15.16
C ASN A 4 10.25 6.06 -14.19
N GLN A 5 10.75 4.94 -14.71
CA GLN A 5 11.40 3.91 -13.90
C GLN A 5 12.74 4.35 -13.29
N GLN A 6 13.29 5.49 -13.67
CA GLN A 6 14.51 6.02 -13.07
C GLN A 6 14.24 6.71 -11.72
N GLU A 7 12.98 7.05 -11.44
CA GLU A 7 12.55 7.68 -10.20
C GLU A 7 11.59 6.73 -9.45
N PHE A 8 11.87 6.47 -8.18
CA PHE A 8 10.96 5.70 -7.33
C PHE A 8 9.86 6.56 -6.70
N LYS A 9 10.14 7.85 -6.46
CA LYS A 9 9.18 8.80 -5.86
C LYS A 9 8.29 9.39 -6.95
N ASN A 10 6.96 9.28 -6.77
CA ASN A 10 5.96 9.78 -7.72
C ASN A 10 6.29 9.42 -9.19
N PRO A 11 6.61 8.16 -9.51
CA PRO A 11 7.14 7.79 -10.83
C PRO A 11 6.13 7.99 -11.97
N PHE A 12 4.86 8.21 -11.62
CA PHE A 12 3.79 8.49 -12.58
C PHE A 12 3.55 9.98 -12.81
N GLY A 13 4.33 10.88 -12.17
CA GLY A 13 4.19 12.33 -12.32
C GLY A 13 2.81 12.84 -11.96
N MET A 14 2.23 12.30 -10.88
CA MET A 14 0.93 12.74 -10.38
C MET A 14 1.03 14.14 -9.76
N ASP A 15 -0.10 14.85 -9.69
CA ASP A 15 -0.17 16.25 -9.27
C ASP A 15 0.26 16.43 -7.79
N GLU A 16 1.42 17.01 -7.57
CA GLU A 16 1.97 17.34 -6.25
C GLU A 16 1.37 18.61 -5.64
N ALA A 17 0.64 19.39 -6.43
CA ALA A 17 -0.07 20.60 -5.99
C ALA A 17 -1.58 20.38 -5.83
N CYS A 18 -2.05 19.12 -5.80
CA CYS A 18 -3.46 18.76 -5.72
C CYS A 18 -4.20 19.51 -4.61
N GLU A 19 -5.29 20.20 -4.94
CA GLU A 19 -6.14 20.98 -4.01
C GLU A 19 -7.58 20.44 -3.90
N ASN A 20 -7.80 19.17 -4.26
CA ASN A 20 -9.14 18.57 -4.28
C ASN A 20 -9.80 18.41 -2.90
N CYS A 21 -9.01 18.45 -1.81
CA CYS A 21 -9.48 18.36 -0.43
C CYS A 21 -9.12 19.63 0.35
N PRO A 22 -9.96 20.68 0.33
CA PRO A 22 -9.62 21.98 0.93
C PRO A 22 -9.22 21.90 2.42
N GLU A 23 -9.84 21.00 3.20
CA GLU A 23 -9.53 20.83 4.62
C GLU A 23 -8.15 20.21 4.87
N LEU A 24 -7.56 19.53 3.88
CA LEU A 24 -6.22 18.96 3.94
C LEU A 24 -5.15 19.88 3.38
N CYS A 25 -5.51 20.89 2.56
CA CYS A 25 -4.54 21.79 1.93
C CYS A 25 -3.79 22.67 2.93
N GLY A 26 -4.48 23.13 3.98
CA GLY A 26 -3.87 23.97 5.01
C GLY A 26 -2.95 23.21 5.97
N PRO A 27 -3.37 22.09 6.55
CA PRO A 27 -2.59 21.38 7.55
C PRO A 27 -1.48 20.47 6.99
N ARG A 28 -1.56 20.02 5.73
CA ARG A 28 -0.54 19.14 5.13
C ARG A 28 0.75 19.89 4.83
N GLU A 29 1.87 19.24 4.96
CA GLU A 29 3.17 19.75 4.48
C GLU A 29 3.39 19.43 2.99
N ARG A 30 2.91 18.27 2.54
CA ARG A 30 3.14 17.77 1.18
C ARG A 30 2.05 16.79 0.75
N VAL A 31 1.84 16.70 -0.58
CA VAL A 31 1.15 15.57 -1.20
C VAL A 31 2.14 14.41 -1.34
N VAL A 32 1.83 13.26 -0.76
CA VAL A 32 2.70 12.06 -0.77
C VAL A 32 2.12 11.04 -1.74
N HIS A 33 2.65 10.98 -2.94
CA HIS A 33 2.28 9.97 -3.93
C HIS A 33 3.00 8.64 -3.68
N GLY A 34 2.70 7.64 -4.50
CA GLY A 34 3.31 6.33 -4.37
C GLY A 34 4.80 6.33 -4.65
N TYR A 35 5.48 5.29 -4.15
CA TYR A 35 6.92 5.09 -4.22
C TYR A 35 7.23 3.63 -4.53
N GLY A 36 8.14 3.39 -5.47
CA GLY A 36 8.68 2.05 -5.69
C GLY A 36 8.77 1.63 -7.15
N ASP A 37 8.85 0.32 -7.35
CA ASP A 37 9.00 -0.32 -8.66
C ASP A 37 7.68 -0.30 -9.43
N VAL A 38 7.61 0.45 -10.52
CA VAL A 38 6.40 0.56 -11.37
C VAL A 38 6.10 -0.74 -12.14
N GLY A 39 7.05 -1.63 -12.28
CA GLY A 39 6.88 -2.97 -12.82
C GLY A 39 6.62 -4.02 -11.72
N GLY A 40 6.46 -3.59 -10.47
CA GLY A 40 6.30 -4.46 -9.32
C GLY A 40 5.02 -5.29 -9.35
N GLU A 41 5.11 -6.51 -8.87
CA GLU A 41 3.96 -7.43 -8.76
C GLU A 41 3.23 -7.28 -7.43
N PHE A 42 3.83 -6.56 -6.46
CA PHE A 42 3.29 -6.31 -5.13
C PHE A 42 2.99 -4.81 -4.95
N LEU A 43 1.77 -4.52 -4.48
CA LEU A 43 1.32 -3.17 -4.13
C LEU A 43 0.91 -3.12 -2.67
N VAL A 44 1.57 -2.28 -1.86
CA VAL A 44 1.24 -2.07 -0.45
C VAL A 44 0.42 -0.80 -0.31
N VAL A 45 -0.75 -0.89 0.31
CA VAL A 45 -1.69 0.22 0.44
C VAL A 45 -1.98 0.51 1.90
N GLY A 46 -1.55 1.68 2.40
CA GLY A 46 -1.91 2.19 3.72
C GLY A 46 -3.12 3.11 3.69
N THR A 47 -3.49 3.64 4.85
CA THR A 47 -4.62 4.58 4.96
C THR A 47 -4.23 5.98 4.53
N ARG A 48 -3.16 6.53 5.08
CA ARG A 48 -2.68 7.91 4.85
C ARG A 48 -1.18 8.04 5.12
N PRO A 49 -0.52 9.08 4.63
CA PRO A 49 0.87 9.37 4.99
C PRO A 49 1.04 9.58 6.50
N THR A 50 2.20 9.22 7.02
CA THR A 50 2.66 9.64 8.35
C THR A 50 3.22 11.06 8.29
N ALA A 51 3.46 11.71 9.44
CA ALA A 51 4.13 13.01 9.49
C ALA A 51 5.53 12.95 8.86
N ALA A 52 6.27 11.87 9.10
CA ALA A 52 7.60 11.69 8.51
C ALA A 52 7.53 11.50 6.99
N ALA A 53 6.54 10.75 6.50
CA ALA A 53 6.30 10.59 5.07
C ALA A 53 5.94 11.93 4.39
N GLU A 54 5.21 12.82 5.06
CA GLU A 54 4.99 14.19 4.56
C GLU A 54 6.31 14.97 4.44
N GLY A 55 7.22 14.87 5.42
CA GLY A 55 8.51 15.53 5.39
C GLY A 55 9.41 15.08 4.23
N ASN A 56 9.47 13.79 3.95
CA ASN A 56 10.37 13.22 2.94
C ASN A 56 9.69 12.86 1.60
N GLY A 57 8.36 12.73 1.57
CA GLY A 57 7.59 12.39 0.38
C GLY A 57 7.55 10.89 0.04
N VAL A 58 7.90 10.00 0.98
CA VAL A 58 7.98 8.56 0.77
C VAL A 58 7.04 7.82 1.73
N PRO A 59 6.05 7.05 1.25
CA PRO A 59 5.15 6.26 2.09
C PRO A 59 5.88 5.25 2.95
N PHE A 60 5.36 4.96 4.14
CA PHE A 60 5.90 3.97 5.07
C PHE A 60 7.36 4.18 5.48
N THR A 61 7.75 5.43 5.73
CA THR A 61 9.09 5.77 6.21
C THR A 61 9.06 6.64 7.46
N GLY A 62 10.20 6.70 8.15
CA GLY A 62 10.54 7.70 9.16
C GLY A 62 9.78 7.62 10.49
N THR A 63 9.13 6.50 10.80
CA THR A 63 8.49 6.22 12.10
C THR A 63 8.65 4.75 12.45
N GLY A 64 8.50 4.37 13.73
CA GLY A 64 8.55 2.96 14.11
C GLY A 64 7.53 2.09 13.36
N ALA A 65 6.36 2.63 13.01
CA ALA A 65 5.38 1.93 12.17
C ALA A 65 5.88 1.77 10.71
N GLY A 66 6.47 2.81 10.14
CA GLY A 66 7.07 2.75 8.80
C GLY A 66 8.26 1.80 8.75
N GLU A 67 9.18 1.91 9.71
CA GLU A 67 10.33 1.02 9.85
C GLU A 67 9.93 -0.45 10.01
N ARG A 68 8.80 -0.71 10.71
CA ARG A 68 8.26 -2.06 10.84
C ARG A 68 7.76 -2.62 9.51
N VAL A 69 7.07 -1.82 8.69
CA VAL A 69 6.71 -2.21 7.32
C VAL A 69 7.96 -2.51 6.50
N GLN A 70 8.95 -1.61 6.52
CA GLN A 70 10.20 -1.80 5.82
C GLN A 70 10.92 -3.08 6.26
N SER A 71 10.95 -3.38 7.57
CA SER A 71 11.57 -4.60 8.12
C SER A 71 10.88 -5.87 7.61
N VAL A 72 9.54 -5.91 7.62
CA VAL A 72 8.76 -7.05 7.11
C VAL A 72 9.08 -7.31 5.63
N PHE A 73 9.12 -6.26 4.81
CA PHE A 73 9.42 -6.42 3.39
C PHE A 73 10.92 -6.62 3.10
N ALA A 74 11.80 -6.20 3.99
CA ALA A 74 13.23 -6.53 3.92
C ALA A 74 13.47 -8.03 4.17
N GLU A 75 12.79 -8.63 5.15
CA GLU A 75 12.85 -10.07 5.39
C GLU A 75 12.33 -10.90 4.20
N LEU A 76 11.41 -10.35 3.42
CA LEU A 76 10.89 -10.95 2.19
C LEU A 76 11.77 -10.69 0.95
N GLY A 77 12.81 -9.85 1.09
CA GLY A 77 13.75 -9.52 0.01
C GLY A 77 13.26 -8.45 -0.96
N PHE A 78 12.16 -7.75 -0.66
CA PHE A 78 11.63 -6.65 -1.48
C PHE A 78 12.28 -5.31 -1.17
N VAL A 79 12.78 -5.12 0.06
CA VAL A 79 13.52 -3.94 0.51
C VAL A 79 14.96 -4.35 0.78
N ARG A 80 15.93 -3.62 0.22
CA ARG A 80 17.36 -3.93 0.31
C ARG A 80 18.14 -2.97 1.20
N SER A 81 17.56 -1.82 1.48
CA SER A 81 18.10 -0.83 2.40
C SER A 81 17.78 -1.16 3.86
N SER A 82 18.38 -0.42 4.79
CA SER A 82 18.01 -0.52 6.20
C SER A 82 16.57 -0.01 6.41
N PRO A 83 15.81 -0.51 7.43
CA PRO A 83 14.41 -0.15 7.66
C PRO A 83 14.17 1.33 7.97
N ASP A 84 15.19 2.05 8.43
CA ASP A 84 15.19 3.48 8.72
C ASP A 84 15.53 4.38 7.51
N ALA A 85 15.75 3.77 6.34
CA ALA A 85 16.06 4.51 5.12
C ALA A 85 14.92 5.46 4.73
N VAL A 86 15.26 6.71 4.44
CA VAL A 86 14.32 7.73 3.99
C VAL A 86 13.83 7.47 2.56
N GLU A 87 14.71 6.96 1.72
CA GLU A 87 14.43 6.52 0.34
C GLU A 87 14.88 5.07 0.21
N PRO A 88 14.02 4.09 0.56
CA PRO A 88 14.39 2.69 0.56
C PRO A 88 14.68 2.17 -0.85
N ASP A 89 15.75 1.37 -0.98
CA ASP A 89 16.01 0.59 -2.20
C ASP A 89 15.03 -0.58 -2.25
N VAL A 90 14.13 -0.55 -3.23
CA VAL A 90 13.04 -1.52 -3.36
C VAL A 90 13.07 -2.23 -4.72
N GLN A 91 12.59 -3.47 -4.73
CA GLN A 91 12.46 -4.26 -5.95
C GLN A 91 11.16 -5.05 -5.92
N ASN A 92 10.44 -5.06 -7.04
CA ASN A 92 9.19 -5.81 -7.25
C ASN A 92 8.05 -5.41 -6.29
N ILE A 93 8.12 -4.23 -5.68
CA ILE A 93 7.13 -3.72 -4.73
C ILE A 93 6.91 -2.22 -4.93
N PHE A 94 5.68 -1.79 -4.71
CA PHE A 94 5.27 -0.39 -4.75
C PHE A 94 4.45 -0.04 -3.50
N PHE A 95 4.74 1.08 -2.88
CA PHE A 95 4.10 1.57 -1.66
C PHE A 95 3.20 2.77 -1.96
N THR A 96 2.00 2.77 -1.42
CA THR A 96 1.06 3.88 -1.57
C THR A 96 0.06 3.95 -0.41
N ASN A 97 -0.85 4.92 -0.44
CA ASN A 97 -1.92 5.08 0.56
C ASN A 97 -3.27 5.35 -0.12
N LEU A 98 -4.38 5.17 0.60
CA LEU A 98 -5.71 5.58 0.15
C LEU A 98 -5.77 7.08 -0.10
N THR A 99 -5.24 7.90 0.85
CA THR A 99 -5.12 9.36 0.66
C THR A 99 -3.68 9.79 0.51
N ARG A 100 -3.45 10.86 -0.27
CA ARG A 100 -2.12 11.43 -0.51
C ARG A 100 -1.73 12.51 0.49
N CYS A 101 -2.68 12.89 1.33
CA CYS A 101 -2.54 13.96 2.31
C CYS A 101 -2.93 13.44 3.68
N ARG A 102 -2.43 14.12 4.72
CA ARG A 102 -2.70 13.81 6.11
C ARG A 102 -3.32 15.02 6.81
N HIS A 103 -4.34 14.80 7.64
CA HIS A 103 -4.70 15.73 8.71
C HIS A 103 -3.95 15.33 9.98
N PRO A 104 -3.34 16.27 10.74
CA PRO A 104 -2.54 15.93 11.93
C PRO A 104 -3.37 15.26 13.03
N ASP A 105 -4.61 15.70 13.23
CA ASP A 105 -5.41 15.36 14.41
C ASP A 105 -6.53 14.32 14.16
N ARG A 106 -6.73 13.88 12.92
CA ARG A 106 -7.81 12.93 12.61
C ARG A 106 -7.45 12.00 11.45
N GLU A 107 -8.17 10.90 11.36
CA GLU A 107 -8.17 10.02 10.20
C GLU A 107 -8.88 10.68 8.99
N PRO A 108 -8.59 10.21 7.76
CA PRO A 108 -9.28 10.70 6.58
C PRO A 108 -10.77 10.35 6.63
N THR A 109 -11.60 11.30 6.21
CA THR A 109 -13.04 11.09 6.01
C THR A 109 -13.29 10.23 4.78
N ASP A 110 -14.49 9.63 4.68
CA ASP A 110 -14.90 8.86 3.51
C ASP A 110 -14.81 9.72 2.24
N ARG A 111 -15.26 10.98 2.32
CA ARG A 111 -15.17 11.94 1.21
C ARG A 111 -13.75 12.21 0.74
N GLU A 112 -12.78 12.28 1.66
CA GLU A 112 -11.38 12.48 1.30
C GLU A 112 -10.78 11.24 0.64
N VAL A 113 -11.17 10.04 1.09
CA VAL A 113 -10.80 8.77 0.45
C VAL A 113 -11.38 8.70 -0.96
N ASP A 114 -12.69 8.93 -1.13
CA ASP A 114 -13.36 8.93 -2.42
C ASP A 114 -12.74 9.97 -3.39
N THR A 115 -12.42 11.16 -2.87
CA THR A 115 -11.79 12.23 -3.67
C THR A 115 -10.37 11.84 -4.12
N CYS A 116 -9.66 11.06 -3.32
CA CYS A 116 -8.28 10.62 -3.59
C CYS A 116 -8.20 9.30 -4.39
N GLU A 117 -9.29 8.55 -4.45
CA GLU A 117 -9.40 7.24 -5.10
C GLU A 117 -8.86 7.22 -6.56
N PRO A 118 -9.09 8.26 -7.41
CA PRO A 118 -8.56 8.27 -8.77
C PRO A 118 -7.04 8.09 -8.86
N PHE A 119 -6.27 8.55 -7.86
CA PHE A 119 -4.83 8.35 -7.83
C PHE A 119 -4.47 6.87 -7.56
N LEU A 120 -5.14 6.24 -6.58
CA LEU A 120 -4.92 4.83 -6.29
C LEU A 120 -5.33 3.94 -7.47
N ASN A 121 -6.48 4.22 -8.07
CA ASN A 121 -6.98 3.48 -9.24
C ASN A 121 -6.04 3.63 -10.44
N ALA A 122 -5.42 4.79 -10.63
CA ALA A 122 -4.40 4.99 -11.66
C ALA A 122 -3.16 4.14 -11.38
N GLU A 123 -2.65 4.12 -10.14
CA GLU A 123 -1.51 3.27 -9.74
C GLU A 123 -1.81 1.80 -9.95
N ILE A 124 -2.94 1.28 -9.44
CA ILE A 124 -3.37 -0.12 -9.62
C ILE A 124 -3.43 -0.49 -11.11
N ARG A 125 -3.96 0.41 -11.94
CA ARG A 125 -4.09 0.16 -13.38
C ARG A 125 -2.75 0.18 -14.11
N MET A 126 -1.86 1.09 -13.75
CA MET A 126 -0.55 1.24 -14.40
C MET A 126 0.44 0.17 -13.96
N ILE A 127 0.49 -0.16 -12.68
CA ILE A 127 1.35 -1.20 -12.11
C ILE A 127 0.81 -2.59 -12.46
N ASN A 128 -0.53 -2.75 -12.43
CA ASN A 128 -1.20 -4.02 -12.66
C ASN A 128 -0.69 -5.14 -11.74
N PRO A 129 -0.71 -4.95 -10.40
CA PRO A 129 -0.11 -5.87 -9.44
C PRO A 129 -0.78 -7.24 -9.45
N GLN A 130 -0.06 -8.27 -9.00
CA GLN A 130 -0.62 -9.61 -8.76
C GLN A 130 -1.19 -9.73 -7.35
N ILE A 131 -0.48 -9.12 -6.40
CA ILE A 131 -0.78 -9.14 -4.98
C ILE A 131 -0.92 -7.70 -4.49
N ILE A 132 -2.01 -7.40 -3.77
CA ILE A 132 -2.14 -6.15 -3.03
C ILE A 132 -2.13 -6.47 -1.55
N VAL A 133 -1.33 -5.72 -0.79
CA VAL A 133 -1.21 -5.82 0.66
C VAL A 133 -1.91 -4.60 1.28
N PRO A 134 -3.18 -4.70 1.66
CA PRO A 134 -3.82 -3.67 2.48
C PRO A 134 -3.23 -3.69 3.89
N VAL A 135 -2.79 -2.53 4.38
CA VAL A 135 -2.22 -2.34 5.72
C VAL A 135 -3.25 -1.68 6.61
N GLY A 136 -3.81 -2.47 7.53
CA GLY A 136 -4.90 -2.05 8.40
C GLY A 136 -6.30 -2.32 7.84
N CYS A 137 -7.30 -2.11 8.70
CA CYS A 137 -8.70 -2.44 8.40
C CYS A 137 -9.29 -1.54 7.30
N ARG A 138 -8.93 -0.24 7.30
CA ARG A 138 -9.50 0.71 6.34
C ARG A 138 -9.13 0.39 4.90
N PRO A 139 -7.85 0.21 4.51
CA PRO A 139 -7.48 -0.18 3.16
C PRO A 139 -8.08 -1.52 2.72
N LEU A 140 -8.18 -2.49 3.64
CA LEU A 140 -8.82 -3.78 3.35
C LEU A 140 -10.29 -3.60 2.93
N ARG A 141 -11.05 -2.78 3.66
CA ARG A 141 -12.47 -2.55 3.38
C ARG A 141 -12.69 -1.73 2.11
N GLU A 142 -11.88 -0.70 1.86
CA GLU A 142 -11.98 0.12 0.64
C GLU A 142 -11.69 -0.71 -0.61
N LEU A 143 -10.62 -1.49 -0.62
CA LEU A 143 -10.31 -2.40 -1.72
C LEU A 143 -11.37 -3.50 -1.90
N ALA A 144 -12.03 -3.92 -0.82
CA ALA A 144 -13.10 -4.90 -0.90
C ALA A 144 -14.36 -4.39 -1.61
N VAL A 145 -14.66 -3.08 -1.56
CA VAL A 145 -15.81 -2.47 -2.27
C VAL A 145 -15.74 -2.78 -3.77
N GLU A 146 -14.60 -2.52 -4.38
CA GLU A 146 -14.45 -2.65 -5.84
C GLU A 146 -14.11 -4.06 -6.30
N TYR A 147 -13.29 -4.77 -5.52
CA TYR A 147 -12.60 -5.96 -6.02
C TYR A 147 -13.06 -7.27 -5.40
N MET A 148 -13.96 -7.22 -4.40
CA MET A 148 -14.45 -8.42 -3.72
C MET A 148 -15.94 -8.67 -3.96
N THR A 149 -16.36 -9.90 -3.72
CA THR A 149 -17.78 -10.28 -3.69
C THR A 149 -18.35 -10.26 -2.26
N ARG A 150 -17.47 -10.33 -1.28
CA ARG A 150 -17.79 -10.30 0.14
C ARG A 150 -18.00 -8.84 0.57
N ARG A 151 -18.95 -8.61 1.47
CA ARG A 151 -19.31 -7.25 1.92
C ARG A 151 -18.13 -6.61 2.67
N PRO A 152 -17.79 -5.32 2.42
CA PRO A 152 -16.64 -4.65 3.06
C PRO A 152 -16.66 -4.71 4.59
N ASN A 153 -17.82 -4.48 5.20
CA ASN A 153 -18.00 -4.50 6.66
C ASN A 153 -17.90 -5.89 7.30
N SER A 154 -17.78 -6.96 6.50
CA SER A 154 -17.56 -8.32 7.02
C SER A 154 -16.10 -8.69 7.15
N PHE A 155 -15.17 -7.79 6.76
CA PHE A 155 -13.75 -8.01 6.95
C PHE A 155 -13.30 -7.49 8.31
N ASP A 156 -12.66 -8.37 9.07
CA ASP A 156 -11.98 -8.06 10.32
C ASP A 156 -10.48 -8.26 10.10
N ILE A 157 -9.68 -7.23 10.36
CA ILE A 157 -8.24 -7.30 10.13
C ILE A 157 -7.54 -8.30 11.05
N ASP A 158 -8.10 -8.56 12.23
CA ASP A 158 -7.55 -9.55 13.15
C ASP A 158 -7.74 -10.98 12.65
N GLU A 159 -8.86 -11.25 11.96
CA GLU A 159 -9.14 -12.55 11.35
C GLU A 159 -8.46 -12.73 9.98
N GLU A 160 -8.31 -11.65 9.23
CA GLU A 160 -7.80 -11.67 7.86
C GLU A 160 -6.28 -11.47 7.77
N HIS A 161 -5.62 -11.05 8.83
CA HIS A 161 -4.18 -10.88 8.86
C HIS A 161 -3.44 -12.16 8.45
N ALA A 162 -2.43 -12.02 7.57
CA ALA A 162 -1.65 -13.15 7.08
C ALA A 162 -2.51 -14.25 6.42
N THR A 163 -3.57 -13.88 5.71
CA THR A 163 -4.36 -14.78 4.87
C THR A 163 -4.30 -14.37 3.41
N THR A 164 -4.76 -15.23 2.49
CA THR A 164 -4.88 -14.89 1.07
C THR A 164 -6.34 -14.84 0.67
N ILE A 165 -6.81 -13.66 0.24
CA ILE A 165 -8.18 -13.42 -0.20
C ILE A 165 -8.18 -13.21 -1.71
N ARG A 166 -8.92 -14.03 -2.45
CA ARG A 166 -9.03 -13.91 -3.91
C ARG A 166 -9.94 -12.75 -4.29
N GLY A 167 -9.39 -11.80 -5.05
CA GLY A 167 -10.10 -10.70 -5.65
C GLY A 167 -10.34 -10.85 -7.15
N ARG A 168 -10.83 -9.77 -7.77
CA ARG A 168 -11.05 -9.69 -9.21
C ARG A 168 -9.76 -9.18 -9.89
N GLY A 169 -8.93 -10.08 -10.35
CA GLY A 169 -7.70 -9.75 -11.11
C GLY A 169 -6.40 -9.70 -10.28
N PHE A 170 -6.48 -9.81 -8.95
CA PHE A 170 -5.36 -9.94 -8.02
C PHE A 170 -5.81 -10.63 -6.73
N GLU A 171 -4.88 -10.92 -5.85
CA GLU A 171 -5.17 -11.41 -4.51
C GLU A 171 -4.83 -10.35 -3.48
N LEU A 172 -5.57 -10.32 -2.37
CA LEU A 172 -5.23 -9.51 -1.20
C LEU A 172 -4.53 -10.38 -0.16
N VAL A 173 -3.48 -9.82 0.45
CA VAL A 173 -2.84 -10.39 1.63
C VAL A 173 -2.83 -9.32 2.73
N PRO A 174 -3.85 -9.27 3.59
CA PRO A 174 -3.99 -8.22 4.58
C PRO A 174 -2.90 -8.27 5.66
N MET A 175 -2.38 -7.11 6.02
CA MET A 175 -1.45 -6.91 7.12
C MET A 175 -2.09 -6.01 8.19
N LYS A 176 -2.00 -6.39 9.46
CA LYS A 176 -2.42 -5.55 10.59
C LYS A 176 -1.71 -4.19 10.57
N GLU A 177 -2.31 -3.21 11.26
CA GLU A 177 -1.71 -1.89 11.43
C GLU A 177 -0.35 -2.02 12.13
N PRO A 178 0.76 -1.58 11.52
CA PRO A 178 2.11 -1.82 12.05
C PRO A 178 2.35 -1.26 13.45
N ALA A 179 1.65 -0.17 13.81
CA ALA A 179 1.77 0.44 15.14
C ALA A 179 1.24 -0.45 16.28
N SER A 180 0.30 -1.36 15.99
CA SER A 180 -0.30 -2.28 16.97
C SER A 180 0.10 -3.75 16.76
N MET A 181 0.75 -4.06 15.64
CA MET A 181 1.16 -5.42 15.28
C MET A 181 2.28 -5.91 16.20
N THR A 182 2.13 -7.08 16.79
CA THR A 182 3.17 -7.74 17.61
C THR A 182 4.27 -8.35 16.73
N ASP A 183 5.38 -8.77 17.35
CA ASP A 183 6.48 -9.43 16.61
C ASP A 183 6.04 -10.81 16.07
N ASP A 184 5.22 -11.53 16.81
CA ASP A 184 4.66 -12.82 16.39
C ASP A 184 3.71 -12.66 15.19
N GLU A 185 2.92 -11.59 15.15
CA GLU A 185 2.05 -11.29 14.02
C GLU A 185 2.87 -10.86 12.78
N ALA A 186 3.93 -10.07 12.96
CA ALA A 186 4.84 -9.74 11.88
C ALA A 186 5.51 -11.00 11.30
N ALA A 187 5.97 -11.90 12.17
CA ALA A 187 6.56 -13.17 11.77
C ALA A 187 5.55 -14.06 11.03
N ALA A 188 4.30 -14.14 11.52
CA ALA A 188 3.22 -14.88 10.86
C ALA A 188 2.93 -14.35 9.46
N PHE A 189 2.94 -13.03 9.27
CA PHE A 189 2.79 -12.42 7.95
C PHE A 189 3.93 -12.81 7.00
N VAL A 190 5.18 -12.74 7.48
CA VAL A 190 6.37 -13.14 6.69
C VAL A 190 6.31 -14.61 6.33
N GLU A 191 5.96 -15.49 7.26
CA GLU A 191 5.81 -16.93 7.04
C GLU A 191 4.73 -17.21 5.98
N HIS A 192 3.54 -16.60 6.14
CA HIS A 192 2.45 -16.73 5.17
C HIS A 192 2.87 -16.29 3.77
N MET A 193 3.55 -15.14 3.65
CA MET A 193 4.05 -14.65 2.38
C MET A 193 5.03 -15.65 1.75
N ARG A 194 5.98 -16.18 2.51
CA ARG A 194 6.96 -17.16 2.00
C ARG A 194 6.31 -18.47 1.58
N GLU A 195 5.46 -19.05 2.43
CA GLU A 195 4.95 -20.40 2.25
C GLU A 195 3.72 -20.46 1.33
N ASN A 196 2.87 -19.45 1.36
CA ASN A 196 1.57 -19.50 0.68
C ASN A 196 1.47 -18.55 -0.53
N VAL A 197 2.36 -17.57 -0.66
CA VAL A 197 2.36 -16.62 -1.78
C VAL A 197 3.59 -16.82 -2.66
N LEU A 198 4.81 -16.63 -2.12
CA LEU A 198 6.04 -16.65 -2.91
C LEU A 198 6.48 -18.06 -3.34
N SER A 199 6.08 -19.12 -2.61
CA SER A 199 6.39 -20.52 -2.96
C SER A 199 5.61 -21.05 -4.14
N ARG A 200 4.54 -20.38 -4.59
CA ARG A 200 3.67 -20.78 -5.69
C ARG A 200 3.77 -19.83 -6.87
N ASP A 201 3.28 -20.27 -8.02
CA ASP A 201 3.09 -19.39 -9.17
C ASP A 201 1.82 -18.55 -8.99
N TYR A 202 1.93 -17.44 -8.23
CA TYR A 202 0.84 -16.49 -7.99
C TYR A 202 0.45 -15.70 -9.26
N ARG A 203 1.26 -15.73 -10.32
CA ARG A 203 0.97 -15.09 -11.61
C ARG A 203 -0.13 -15.78 -12.40
N GLN A 204 -0.48 -17.00 -12.05
CA GLN A 204 -1.52 -17.77 -12.76
C GLN A 204 -2.94 -17.21 -12.58
N THR A 205 -3.17 -16.35 -11.60
CA THR A 205 -4.49 -15.72 -11.38
C THR A 205 -4.94 -14.85 -12.56
N LYS A 206 -4.01 -14.24 -13.30
CA LYS A 206 -4.29 -13.41 -14.49
C LYS A 206 -4.42 -14.18 -15.82
N GLY A 207 -3.86 -15.37 -15.92
CA GLY A 207 -3.88 -16.18 -17.15
C GLY A 207 -5.27 -16.65 -17.59
N ARG A 208 -6.31 -16.47 -16.77
CA ARG A 208 -7.71 -16.83 -17.11
C ARG A 208 -8.52 -15.69 -17.72
N GLN A 209 -7.99 -14.50 -17.86
CA GLN A 209 -8.69 -13.36 -18.48
C GLN A 209 -8.44 -13.23 -19.99
N ASN A 210 -7.56 -14.02 -20.57
CA ASN A 210 -7.30 -14.05 -22.01
C ASN A 210 -8.10 -15.17 -22.72
N ARG A 211 -9.44 -15.12 -22.60
CA ARG A 211 -10.35 -15.86 -23.50
C ARG A 211 -11.59 -15.03 -23.81
#